data_db2501a072be6ce775ffbbc4183bba11
#
_entry.id   db2501a072be6ce775ffbbc4183bba11
#
_cell.length_a   1.000
_cell.length_b   1.000
_cell.length_c   1.000
_cell.angle_alpha   90.00
_cell.angle_beta   90.00
_cell.angle_gamma   90.00
#
_symmetry.space_group_name_H-M   'P 1'
#
loop_
_entity.id
_entity.type
_entity.pdbx_description
1 polymer ?
#
loop_
_entity_poly.entity_id
_entity_poly.type
_entity_poly.pdbx_seq_one_letter_code
_entity_poly.pdbx_strand_id
1 'polypeptide(L)'
;MTLAIGGFDGVHFAHQKLLELSDEVLIIEKNSTLTPFKTRCDYTNKKCHFYNLDNIKHLTYLEFIDKLKKELNPSKIVVGYDFKFGKDRLGSPKHLEKYFKVNIIPEIKIENIGVHSKIIRKFISQGNIKKTNKFLNHTYKIKAKQIKGQGIGKEKLLPTINFKTIYNYTIPKNGVYLTIINKIPSITFIGIRSTDNNFSIESHMLQDFNHSEIYNIEFIDFLRENQKFSSLDELKKVIITDKEKAIHFFRSYNDIK
;
A
#
# COMPACT_ATOMS: atom_id res chain seq x y z
N MET A 1 13.43 -14.28 -21.83
CA MET A 1 12.88 -14.07 -20.47
C MET A 1 11.36 -13.98 -20.50
N THR A 2 10.72 -14.29 -19.40
CA THR A 2 9.27 -14.10 -19.19
C THR A 2 9.01 -12.77 -18.51
N LEU A 3 8.18 -11.90 -19.10
CA LEU A 3 7.91 -10.55 -18.61
C LEU A 3 6.46 -10.42 -18.11
N ALA A 4 6.27 -10.10 -16.83
CA ALA A 4 4.95 -9.68 -16.34
C ALA A 4 4.72 -8.21 -16.66
N ILE A 5 3.53 -7.85 -17.17
CA ILE A 5 3.18 -6.46 -17.53
C ILE A 5 1.92 -6.03 -16.81
N GLY A 6 1.96 -4.89 -16.14
CA GLY A 6 0.79 -4.33 -15.45
C GLY A 6 1.08 -3.05 -14.70
N GLY A 7 0.04 -2.52 -14.03
CA GLY A 7 0.19 -1.36 -13.14
C GLY A 7 0.73 -1.72 -11.76
N PHE A 8 0.47 -2.93 -11.31
CA PHE A 8 0.92 -3.51 -10.03
C PHE A 8 0.63 -2.64 -8.79
N ASP A 9 -0.37 -1.77 -8.84
CA ASP A 9 -0.73 -0.93 -7.70
C ASP A 9 -1.27 -1.78 -6.55
N GLY A 10 -0.55 -1.77 -5.42
CA GLY A 10 -0.81 -2.61 -4.26
C GLY A 10 -0.10 -3.95 -4.27
N VAL A 11 0.50 -4.39 -5.36
CA VAL A 11 1.12 -5.72 -5.52
C VAL A 11 0.29 -6.82 -4.85
N HIS A 12 -1.05 -6.71 -5.00
CA HIS A 12 -2.04 -7.56 -4.35
C HIS A 12 -1.97 -9.02 -4.83
N PHE A 13 -2.70 -9.90 -4.17
CA PHE A 13 -2.65 -11.35 -4.40
C PHE A 13 -2.72 -11.74 -5.88
N ALA A 14 -3.62 -11.11 -6.67
CA ALA A 14 -3.68 -11.37 -8.11
C ALA A 14 -2.41 -10.90 -8.86
N HIS A 15 -1.79 -9.79 -8.47
CA HIS A 15 -0.52 -9.36 -9.05
C HIS A 15 0.62 -10.34 -8.73
N GLN A 16 0.65 -10.89 -7.49
CA GLN A 16 1.67 -11.85 -7.09
C GLN A 16 1.63 -13.10 -7.98
N LYS A 17 0.44 -13.53 -8.43
CA LYS A 17 0.32 -14.65 -9.39
C LYS A 17 0.97 -14.37 -10.75
N LEU A 18 0.98 -13.11 -11.20
CA LEU A 18 1.72 -12.72 -12.40
C LEU A 18 3.23 -12.77 -12.14
N LEU A 19 3.64 -12.24 -10.98
CA LEU A 19 5.06 -12.20 -10.60
C LEU A 19 5.65 -13.60 -10.40
N GLU A 20 4.91 -14.54 -9.81
CA GLU A 20 5.34 -15.94 -9.64
C GLU A 20 5.75 -16.59 -10.97
N LEU A 21 5.10 -16.23 -12.08
CA LEU A 21 5.28 -16.81 -13.41
C LEU A 21 6.23 -16.01 -14.31
N SER A 22 6.92 -15.01 -13.80
CA SER A 22 7.78 -14.12 -14.57
C SER A 22 9.22 -14.10 -14.07
N ASP A 23 10.14 -13.72 -14.93
CA ASP A 23 11.54 -13.47 -14.60
C ASP A 23 11.77 -12.00 -14.25
N GLU A 24 11.12 -11.10 -15.00
CA GLU A 24 11.20 -9.65 -14.84
C GLU A 24 9.78 -9.04 -14.88
N VAL A 25 9.65 -7.80 -14.45
CA VAL A 25 8.37 -7.11 -14.40
C VAL A 25 8.45 -5.73 -15.06
N LEU A 26 7.50 -5.44 -15.96
CA LEU A 26 7.28 -4.11 -16.53
C LEU A 26 6.10 -3.45 -15.82
N ILE A 27 6.41 -2.42 -15.07
CA ILE A 27 5.43 -1.61 -14.33
C ILE A 27 5.03 -0.42 -15.19
N ILE A 28 3.75 -0.36 -15.56
CA ILE A 28 3.18 0.83 -16.21
C ILE A 28 2.73 1.79 -15.11
N GLU A 29 3.54 2.84 -14.91
CA GLU A 29 3.31 3.82 -13.85
C GLU A 29 2.19 4.78 -14.23
N LYS A 30 1.19 4.84 -13.36
CA LYS A 30 0.06 5.78 -13.42
C LYS A 30 -0.34 6.10 -11.98
N ASN A 31 -0.31 7.30 -11.53
CA ASN A 31 -0.83 7.80 -10.23
C ASN A 31 -1.30 6.73 -9.23
N SER A 32 -0.44 5.76 -8.95
CA SER A 32 -0.75 4.63 -8.07
C SER A 32 -0.66 5.08 -6.62
N THR A 33 -1.60 4.65 -5.78
CA THR A 33 -1.72 5.14 -4.40
C THR A 33 -1.67 4.06 -3.33
N LEU A 34 -1.71 2.79 -3.70
CA LEU A 34 -1.48 1.69 -2.74
C LEU A 34 0.02 1.43 -2.56
N THR A 35 0.74 1.36 -3.67
CA THR A 35 2.20 1.21 -3.74
C THR A 35 2.75 2.19 -4.77
N PRO A 36 2.93 3.48 -4.40
CA PRO A 36 3.36 4.52 -5.33
C PRO A 36 4.76 4.25 -5.88
N PHE A 37 4.95 4.55 -7.16
CA PHE A 37 6.24 4.57 -7.85
C PHE A 37 7.08 3.30 -7.61
N LYS A 38 8.34 3.42 -7.19
CA LYS A 38 9.27 2.29 -6.98
C LYS A 38 8.94 1.42 -5.76
N THR A 39 8.01 1.83 -4.88
CA THR A 39 7.66 1.02 -3.70
C THR A 39 7.05 -0.34 -4.06
N ARG A 40 6.60 -0.55 -5.31
CA ARG A 40 6.17 -1.87 -5.81
C ARG A 40 7.30 -2.88 -5.85
N CYS A 41 8.52 -2.44 -6.10
CA CYS A 41 9.69 -3.32 -6.14
C CYS A 41 10.10 -3.82 -4.75
N ASP A 42 9.60 -3.21 -3.66
CA ASP A 42 9.81 -3.72 -2.31
C ASP A 42 9.10 -5.07 -2.07
N TYR A 43 8.19 -5.47 -2.96
CA TYR A 43 7.38 -6.69 -2.85
C TYR A 43 7.78 -7.79 -3.84
N THR A 44 8.91 -7.65 -4.50
CA THR A 44 9.43 -8.65 -5.42
C THR A 44 10.95 -8.58 -5.48
N ASN A 45 11.59 -9.72 -5.70
CA ASN A 45 13.04 -9.81 -5.98
C ASN A 45 13.33 -9.73 -7.48
N LYS A 46 12.32 -9.51 -8.32
CA LYS A 46 12.45 -9.44 -9.77
C LYS A 46 13.00 -8.09 -10.19
N LYS A 47 13.70 -8.05 -11.32
CA LYS A 47 14.11 -6.80 -11.94
C LYS A 47 12.89 -6.03 -12.43
N CYS A 48 12.76 -4.77 -11.97
CA CYS A 48 11.64 -3.89 -12.30
C CYS A 48 12.03 -2.93 -13.44
N HIS A 49 11.24 -2.93 -14.51
CA HIS A 49 11.26 -1.92 -15.56
C HIS A 49 10.07 -0.98 -15.38
N PHE A 50 10.22 0.26 -15.78
CA PHE A 50 9.18 1.28 -15.62
C PHE A 50 8.90 1.99 -16.94
N TYR A 51 7.63 1.97 -17.36
CA TYR A 51 7.12 2.88 -18.39
C TYR A 51 6.15 3.87 -17.74
N ASN A 52 6.41 5.15 -17.92
CA ASN A 52 5.43 6.17 -17.53
C ASN A 52 4.28 6.13 -18.54
N LEU A 53 3.05 5.99 -18.04
CA LEU A 53 1.85 5.95 -18.89
C LEU A 53 1.73 7.18 -19.80
N ASP A 54 2.10 8.37 -19.32
CA ASP A 54 2.03 9.61 -20.10
C ASP A 54 2.93 9.56 -21.33
N ASN A 55 4.05 8.83 -21.27
CA ASN A 55 4.98 8.67 -22.36
C ASN A 55 4.57 7.62 -23.39
N ILE A 56 3.62 6.73 -23.05
CA ILE A 56 3.23 5.60 -23.92
C ILE A 56 1.74 5.57 -24.25
N LYS A 57 0.89 6.38 -23.64
CA LYS A 57 -0.56 6.36 -23.83
C LYS A 57 -1.01 6.72 -25.25
N HIS A 58 -0.16 7.42 -26.01
CA HIS A 58 -0.43 7.81 -27.40
C HIS A 58 -0.02 6.74 -28.41
N LEU A 59 0.80 5.77 -28.00
CA LEU A 59 1.25 4.69 -28.88
C LEU A 59 0.08 3.79 -29.24
N THR A 60 -0.04 3.45 -30.52
CA THR A 60 -0.93 2.37 -30.96
C THR A 60 -0.53 1.05 -30.28
N TYR A 61 -1.38 0.05 -30.32
CA TYR A 61 -1.01 -1.26 -29.76
C TYR A 61 0.16 -1.92 -30.51
N LEU A 62 0.33 -1.65 -31.82
CA LEU A 62 1.48 -2.13 -32.58
C LEU A 62 2.77 -1.44 -32.19
N GLU A 63 2.78 -0.12 -32.08
CA GLU A 63 3.94 0.65 -31.63
C GLU A 63 4.38 0.25 -30.21
N PHE A 64 3.41 -0.03 -29.31
CA PHE A 64 3.72 -0.55 -28.00
C PHE A 64 4.39 -1.94 -28.06
N ILE A 65 3.90 -2.84 -28.92
CA ILE A 65 4.51 -4.16 -29.14
C ILE A 65 5.93 -4.02 -29.70
N ASP A 66 6.14 -3.14 -30.66
CA ASP A 66 7.46 -2.89 -31.24
C ASP A 66 8.43 -2.30 -30.20
N LYS A 67 7.95 -1.42 -29.34
CA LYS A 67 8.71 -0.90 -28.21
C LYS A 67 9.13 -2.00 -27.25
N LEU A 68 8.22 -2.91 -26.88
CA LEU A 68 8.53 -4.08 -26.05
C LEU A 68 9.61 -4.96 -26.66
N LYS A 69 9.52 -5.24 -27.98
CA LYS A 69 10.52 -6.04 -28.70
C LYS A 69 11.88 -5.37 -28.68
N LYS A 70 11.94 -4.08 -29.00
CA LYS A 70 13.19 -3.33 -29.11
C LYS A 70 13.92 -3.15 -27.77
N GLU A 71 13.16 -2.87 -26.69
CA GLU A 71 13.76 -2.48 -25.42
C GLU A 71 13.94 -3.65 -24.45
N LEU A 72 13.00 -4.62 -24.45
CA LEU A 72 13.00 -5.70 -23.46
C LEU A 72 13.06 -7.10 -24.09
N ASN A 73 12.67 -7.24 -25.34
CA ASN A 73 12.70 -8.49 -26.12
C ASN A 73 12.24 -9.75 -25.35
N PRO A 74 11.03 -9.74 -24.74
CA PRO A 74 10.56 -10.90 -23.99
C PRO A 74 10.24 -12.07 -24.92
N SER A 75 10.56 -13.29 -24.49
CA SER A 75 10.12 -14.52 -25.20
C SER A 75 8.70 -14.93 -24.78
N LYS A 76 8.27 -14.55 -23.59
CA LYS A 76 6.95 -14.82 -23.03
C LYS A 76 6.45 -13.63 -22.25
N ILE A 77 5.14 -13.38 -22.30
CA ILE A 77 4.46 -12.32 -21.55
C ILE A 77 3.42 -12.92 -20.60
N VAL A 78 3.33 -12.39 -19.38
CA VAL A 78 2.30 -12.72 -18.41
C VAL A 78 1.47 -11.48 -18.11
N VAL A 79 0.16 -11.57 -18.29
CA VAL A 79 -0.78 -10.45 -18.05
C VAL A 79 -2.06 -10.94 -17.40
N GLY A 80 -2.79 -10.03 -16.75
CA GLY A 80 -4.14 -10.32 -16.28
C GLY A 80 -5.15 -10.40 -17.44
N TYR A 81 -6.27 -11.06 -17.23
CA TYR A 81 -7.35 -11.23 -18.19
C TYR A 81 -7.93 -9.90 -18.70
N ASP A 82 -7.90 -8.86 -17.87
CA ASP A 82 -8.44 -7.52 -18.13
C ASP A 82 -7.38 -6.53 -18.64
N PHE A 83 -6.17 -7.02 -18.96
CA PHE A 83 -5.07 -6.18 -19.43
C PHE A 83 -5.43 -5.48 -20.74
N LYS A 84 -5.28 -4.16 -20.74
CA LYS A 84 -5.49 -3.31 -21.90
C LYS A 84 -4.31 -2.36 -22.09
N PHE A 85 -3.88 -2.16 -23.32
CA PHE A 85 -2.73 -1.32 -23.67
C PHE A 85 -2.93 -0.57 -25.00
N GLY A 86 -1.98 0.31 -25.30
CA GLY A 86 -2.04 1.13 -26.50
C GLY A 86 -3.10 2.23 -26.42
N LYS A 87 -3.08 3.12 -27.43
CA LYS A 87 -4.01 4.23 -27.54
C LYS A 87 -5.45 3.75 -27.42
N ASP A 88 -6.24 4.48 -26.64
CA ASP A 88 -7.66 4.20 -26.38
C ASP A 88 -7.93 2.78 -25.81
N ARG A 89 -6.87 2.13 -25.26
CA ARG A 89 -6.95 0.77 -24.69
C ARG A 89 -7.39 -0.30 -25.70
N LEU A 90 -7.12 -0.10 -26.98
CA LEU A 90 -7.52 -1.01 -28.06
C LEU A 90 -6.72 -2.32 -28.06
N GLY A 91 -5.52 -2.34 -27.50
CA GLY A 91 -4.72 -3.53 -27.30
C GLY A 91 -5.30 -4.44 -26.21
N SER A 92 -5.22 -5.74 -26.41
CA SER A 92 -5.67 -6.78 -25.46
C SER A 92 -4.69 -7.97 -25.48
N PRO A 93 -4.78 -8.92 -24.54
CA PRO A 93 -3.93 -10.12 -24.53
C PRO A 93 -3.93 -10.86 -25.88
N LYS A 94 -5.07 -10.96 -26.57
CA LYS A 94 -5.18 -11.59 -27.90
C LYS A 94 -4.31 -10.90 -28.97
N HIS A 95 -4.06 -9.60 -28.84
CA HIS A 95 -3.16 -8.90 -29.75
C HIS A 95 -1.69 -9.24 -29.48
N LEU A 96 -1.33 -9.49 -28.19
CA LEU A 96 0.02 -9.93 -27.82
C LEU A 96 0.31 -11.35 -28.31
N GLU A 97 -0.69 -12.26 -28.30
CA GLU A 97 -0.54 -13.67 -28.73
C GLU A 97 -0.05 -13.82 -30.18
N LYS A 98 -0.28 -12.81 -31.02
CA LYS A 98 0.23 -12.79 -32.40
C LYS A 98 1.75 -12.61 -32.48
N TYR A 99 2.38 -12.13 -31.40
CA TYR A 99 3.80 -11.73 -31.40
C TYR A 99 4.64 -12.42 -30.34
N PHE A 100 4.01 -12.92 -29.26
CA PHE A 100 4.66 -13.53 -28.11
C PHE A 100 3.91 -14.77 -27.64
N LYS A 101 4.58 -15.63 -26.91
CA LYS A 101 3.88 -16.60 -26.05
C LYS A 101 3.26 -15.83 -24.88
N VAL A 102 1.94 -15.93 -24.67
CA VAL A 102 1.22 -15.17 -23.66
C VAL A 102 0.60 -16.12 -22.64
N ASN A 103 0.79 -15.82 -21.37
CA ASN A 103 0.09 -16.46 -20.26
C ASN A 103 -0.90 -15.47 -19.67
N ILE A 104 -2.19 -15.76 -19.78
CA ILE A 104 -3.26 -14.90 -19.30
C ILE A 104 -3.74 -15.43 -17.95
N ILE A 105 -3.57 -14.64 -16.89
CA ILE A 105 -4.04 -15.00 -15.55
C ILE A 105 -5.53 -14.65 -15.46
N PRO A 106 -6.39 -15.61 -15.10
CA PRO A 106 -7.82 -15.37 -14.94
C PRO A 106 -8.09 -14.47 -13.72
N GLU A 107 -9.34 -14.03 -13.58
CA GLU A 107 -9.78 -13.28 -12.41
C GLU A 107 -9.54 -14.08 -11.12
N ILE A 108 -8.81 -13.50 -10.19
CA ILE A 108 -8.61 -14.08 -8.86
C ILE A 108 -9.65 -13.50 -7.91
N LYS A 109 -10.32 -14.37 -7.16
CA LYS A 109 -11.35 -13.98 -6.18
C LYS A 109 -10.98 -14.46 -4.78
N ILE A 110 -11.29 -13.64 -3.79
CA ILE A 110 -11.26 -13.96 -2.36
C ILE A 110 -12.67 -13.69 -1.83
N GLU A 111 -13.28 -14.65 -1.14
CA GLU A 111 -14.65 -14.54 -0.64
C GLU A 111 -15.66 -14.12 -1.74
N ASN A 112 -15.55 -14.68 -2.95
CA ASN A 112 -16.34 -14.33 -4.14
C ASN A 112 -16.19 -12.88 -4.63
N ILE A 113 -15.21 -12.12 -4.14
CA ILE A 113 -14.92 -10.74 -4.54
C ILE A 113 -13.64 -10.74 -5.37
N GLY A 114 -13.68 -10.12 -6.56
CA GLY A 114 -12.51 -9.96 -7.43
C GLY A 114 -11.40 -9.14 -6.75
N VAL A 115 -10.15 -9.61 -6.83
CA VAL A 115 -8.99 -8.94 -6.22
C VAL A 115 -8.49 -7.84 -7.16
N HIS A 116 -8.89 -6.60 -6.86
CA HIS A 116 -8.52 -5.41 -7.63
C HIS A 116 -8.09 -4.26 -6.73
N SER A 117 -7.15 -3.44 -7.18
CA SER A 117 -6.69 -2.25 -6.45
C SER A 117 -7.83 -1.30 -6.03
N LYS A 118 -8.90 -1.18 -6.85
CA LYS A 118 -10.08 -0.37 -6.53
C LYS A 118 -10.81 -0.88 -5.28
N ILE A 119 -10.98 -2.19 -5.15
CA ILE A 119 -11.65 -2.83 -4.01
C ILE A 119 -10.80 -2.66 -2.74
N ILE A 120 -9.48 -2.82 -2.87
CA ILE A 120 -8.56 -2.64 -1.75
C ILE A 120 -8.59 -1.20 -1.25
N ARG A 121 -8.56 -0.19 -2.15
CA ARG A 121 -8.74 1.22 -1.75
C ARG A 121 -10.06 1.45 -1.00
N LYS A 122 -11.14 0.80 -1.42
CA LYS A 122 -12.43 0.87 -0.70
C LYS A 122 -12.32 0.30 0.72
N PHE A 123 -11.64 -0.84 0.92
CA PHE A 123 -11.42 -1.38 2.27
C PHE A 123 -10.60 -0.45 3.14
N ILE A 124 -9.54 0.16 2.60
CA ILE A 124 -8.70 1.13 3.31
C ILE A 124 -9.54 2.37 3.73
N SER A 125 -10.33 2.92 2.80
CA SER A 125 -11.19 4.08 3.10
C SER A 125 -12.32 3.79 4.08
N GLN A 126 -12.62 2.52 4.32
CA GLN A 126 -13.57 2.05 5.34
C GLN A 126 -12.90 1.67 6.67
N GLY A 127 -11.58 1.71 6.77
CA GLY A 127 -10.82 1.26 7.94
C GLY A 127 -10.75 -0.27 8.07
N ASN A 128 -11.18 -1.02 7.05
CA ASN A 128 -11.17 -2.49 7.10
C ASN A 128 -9.78 -3.05 6.76
N ILE A 129 -8.86 -2.88 7.71
CA ILE A 129 -7.46 -3.25 7.53
C ILE A 129 -7.28 -4.76 7.38
N LYS A 130 -8.04 -5.58 8.11
CA LYS A 130 -7.96 -7.05 7.99
C LYS A 130 -8.28 -7.52 6.56
N LYS A 131 -9.39 -7.01 5.96
CA LYS A 131 -9.68 -7.33 4.55
C LYS A 131 -8.66 -6.73 3.59
N THR A 132 -8.18 -5.52 3.86
CA THR A 132 -7.09 -4.90 3.08
C THR A 132 -5.90 -5.83 3.01
N ASN A 133 -5.38 -6.27 4.15
CA ASN A 133 -4.19 -7.12 4.23
C ASN A 133 -4.44 -8.51 3.62
N LYS A 134 -5.65 -9.07 3.81
CA LYS A 134 -6.05 -10.35 3.19
C LYS A 134 -6.01 -10.26 1.65
N PHE A 135 -6.55 -9.18 1.05
CA PHE A 135 -6.59 -9.01 -0.40
C PHE A 135 -5.24 -8.59 -0.99
N LEU A 136 -4.44 -7.87 -0.23
CA LEU A 136 -3.04 -7.59 -0.58
C LEU A 136 -2.17 -8.85 -0.50
N ASN A 137 -2.49 -9.80 0.37
CA ASN A 137 -1.63 -10.92 0.80
C ASN A 137 -0.29 -10.44 1.40
N HIS A 138 -0.31 -9.25 1.97
CA HIS A 138 0.75 -8.64 2.77
C HIS A 138 0.17 -7.46 3.56
N THR A 139 0.90 -6.98 4.55
CA THR A 139 0.49 -5.83 5.36
C THR A 139 0.51 -4.55 4.54
N TYR A 140 -0.59 -3.78 4.59
CA TYR A 140 -0.62 -2.44 4.00
C TYR A 140 0.36 -1.52 4.71
N LYS A 141 1.21 -0.86 3.93
CA LYS A 141 2.32 -0.08 4.43
C LYS A 141 2.43 1.27 3.71
N ILE A 142 2.67 2.34 4.47
CA ILE A 142 3.02 3.65 3.94
C ILE A 142 4.43 4.03 4.40
N LYS A 143 5.18 4.71 3.55
CA LYS A 143 6.47 5.31 3.89
C LYS A 143 6.28 6.77 4.25
N ALA A 144 6.86 7.19 5.37
CA ALA A 144 6.71 8.53 5.90
C ALA A 144 8.03 9.07 6.46
N LYS A 145 8.13 10.39 6.55
CA LYS A 145 9.20 11.08 7.29
C LYS A 145 8.62 11.70 8.55
N GLN A 146 9.43 11.75 9.60
CA GLN A 146 9.09 12.49 10.79
C GLN A 146 9.02 13.99 10.46
N ILE A 147 8.01 14.65 11.00
CA ILE A 147 7.90 16.11 10.99
C ILE A 147 7.82 16.64 12.40
N LYS A 148 8.13 17.93 12.58
CA LYS A 148 8.00 18.60 13.87
C LYS A 148 6.52 18.65 14.27
N GLY A 149 6.20 18.10 15.45
CA GLY A 149 4.86 18.19 16.06
C GLY A 149 4.73 19.44 16.93
N GLN A 150 3.55 19.62 17.52
CA GLN A 150 3.27 20.75 18.43
C GLN A 150 3.98 20.63 19.79
N GLY A 151 4.54 19.46 20.14
CA GLY A 151 5.24 19.24 21.42
C GLY A 151 4.33 19.04 22.64
N ILE A 152 3.02 19.22 22.51
CA ILE A 152 2.05 19.15 23.61
C ILE A 152 2.03 17.77 24.30
N GLY A 153 2.31 16.71 23.52
CA GLY A 153 2.30 15.33 24.02
C GLY A 153 3.46 14.99 24.98
N LYS A 154 4.59 15.72 24.92
CA LYS A 154 5.76 15.41 25.77
C LYS A 154 5.53 15.68 27.23
N GLU A 155 4.72 16.70 27.60
CA GLU A 155 4.54 17.13 28.97
C GLU A 155 3.25 16.63 29.61
N LYS A 156 2.20 16.35 28.84
CA LYS A 156 0.84 16.09 29.34
C LYS A 156 0.22 14.76 28.93
N LEU A 157 0.75 14.09 27.89
CA LEU A 157 0.23 12.86 27.31
C LEU A 157 1.35 11.87 27.00
N LEU A 158 1.08 10.84 26.20
CA LEU A 158 2.12 9.93 25.70
C LEU A 158 2.94 10.63 24.61
N PRO A 159 4.29 10.46 24.58
CA PRO A 159 5.11 11.00 23.51
C PRO A 159 4.71 10.39 22.17
N THR A 160 4.48 11.23 21.16
CA THR A 160 4.11 10.84 19.81
C THR A 160 5.09 11.38 18.78
N ILE A 161 5.23 10.65 17.68
CA ILE A 161 5.94 11.08 16.48
C ILE A 161 4.89 11.49 15.45
N ASN A 162 5.09 12.67 14.85
CA ASN A 162 4.25 13.16 13.76
C ASN A 162 4.88 12.79 12.42
N PHE A 163 4.05 12.36 11.46
CA PHE A 163 4.49 11.87 10.17
C PHE A 163 3.88 12.63 9.01
N LYS A 164 4.68 12.77 7.94
CA LYS A 164 4.23 13.15 6.60
C LYS A 164 4.62 12.05 5.62
N THR A 165 3.66 11.58 4.82
CA THR A 165 3.93 10.56 3.79
C THR A 165 4.87 11.12 2.73
N ILE A 166 5.81 10.28 2.25
CA ILE A 166 6.77 10.68 1.21
C ILE A 166 6.21 10.56 -0.21
N TYR A 167 5.08 9.85 -0.37
CA TYR A 167 4.34 9.71 -1.62
C TYR A 167 2.85 9.94 -1.38
N ASN A 168 2.08 10.06 -2.45
CA ASN A 168 0.62 10.13 -2.39
C ASN A 168 0.03 8.72 -2.18
N TYR A 169 -0.14 8.32 -0.92
CA TYR A 169 -0.76 7.06 -0.54
C TYR A 169 -2.27 7.19 -0.35
N THR A 170 -2.99 6.07 -0.52
CA THR A 170 -4.36 5.95 -0.03
C THR A 170 -4.31 5.90 1.50
N ILE A 171 -4.65 7.00 2.16
CA ILE A 171 -4.64 7.07 3.62
C ILE A 171 -5.86 6.33 4.18
N PRO A 172 -5.69 5.49 5.22
CA PRO A 172 -6.81 4.84 5.89
C PRO A 172 -7.83 5.84 6.46
N LYS A 173 -9.06 5.37 6.68
CA LYS A 173 -10.12 6.13 7.34
C LYS A 173 -9.58 6.78 8.61
N ASN A 174 -10.10 7.96 8.97
CA ASN A 174 -9.77 8.60 10.24
C ASN A 174 -10.12 7.67 11.41
N GLY A 175 -9.18 7.52 12.35
CA GLY A 175 -9.30 6.62 13.48
C GLY A 175 -7.96 6.30 14.14
N VAL A 176 -8.00 5.36 15.06
CA VAL A 176 -6.83 4.85 15.78
C VAL A 176 -6.56 3.42 15.29
N TYR A 177 -5.30 3.11 15.03
CA TYR A 177 -4.85 1.87 14.42
C TYR A 177 -3.78 1.20 15.27
N LEU A 178 -3.79 -0.13 15.28
CA LEU A 178 -2.65 -0.94 15.67
C LEU A 178 -1.70 -1.00 14.47
N THR A 179 -0.45 -0.58 14.69
CA THR A 179 0.55 -0.49 13.63
C THR A 179 1.88 -1.09 14.08
N ILE A 180 2.71 -1.46 13.11
CA ILE A 180 4.13 -1.75 13.33
C ILE A 180 4.92 -0.71 12.56
N ILE A 181 5.81 0.02 13.25
CA ILE A 181 6.64 1.06 12.63
C ILE A 181 8.10 0.66 12.76
N ASN A 182 8.77 0.41 11.62
CA ASN A 182 10.15 -0.08 11.59
C ASN A 182 10.37 -1.26 12.56
N LYS A 183 9.45 -2.24 12.55
CA LYS A 183 9.39 -3.44 13.41
C LYS A 183 8.97 -3.19 14.86
N ILE A 184 8.67 -1.97 15.26
CA ILE A 184 8.22 -1.62 16.63
C ILE A 184 6.70 -1.56 16.68
N PRO A 185 6.03 -2.32 17.57
CA PRO A 185 4.61 -2.18 17.85
C PRO A 185 4.25 -0.75 18.25
N SER A 186 3.16 -0.25 17.71
CA SER A 186 2.79 1.16 17.83
C SER A 186 1.28 1.36 17.75
N ILE A 187 0.81 2.49 18.22
CA ILE A 187 -0.56 2.99 18.02
C ILE A 187 -0.47 4.21 17.13
N THR A 188 -1.22 4.23 16.04
CA THR A 188 -1.23 5.34 15.09
C THR A 188 -2.60 5.99 15.02
N PHE A 189 -2.65 7.28 15.29
CA PHE A 189 -3.80 8.15 15.05
C PHE A 189 -3.73 8.71 13.63
N ILE A 190 -4.86 8.68 12.94
CA ILE A 190 -5.07 9.35 11.65
C ILE A 190 -6.32 10.21 11.77
N GLY A 191 -6.20 11.49 11.50
CA GLY A 191 -7.37 12.36 11.52
C GLY A 191 -7.06 13.84 11.74
N ILE A 192 -8.12 14.58 11.98
CA ILE A 192 -8.04 16.00 12.29
C ILE A 192 -7.81 16.14 13.81
N ARG A 193 -6.74 16.81 14.18
CA ARG A 193 -6.43 17.09 15.59
C ARG A 193 -7.46 18.09 16.15
N SER A 194 -7.89 17.85 17.38
CA SER A 194 -8.78 18.77 18.10
C SER A 194 -8.07 20.09 18.54
N THR A 195 -6.74 20.11 18.53
CA THR A 195 -5.94 21.24 19.01
C THR A 195 -5.77 22.37 18.01
N ASP A 196 -5.70 22.06 16.71
CA ASP A 196 -5.43 23.03 15.64
C ASP A 196 -6.24 22.80 14.35
N ASN A 197 -7.14 21.83 14.35
CA ASN A 197 -7.95 21.40 13.20
C ASN A 197 -7.12 20.97 11.96
N ASN A 198 -5.86 20.59 12.14
CA ASN A 198 -5.02 20.10 11.06
C ASN A 198 -5.07 18.58 10.96
N PHE A 199 -5.02 18.06 9.73
CA PHE A 199 -4.86 16.63 9.49
C PHE A 199 -3.48 16.16 9.97
N SER A 200 -3.46 15.05 10.69
CA SER A 200 -2.23 14.49 11.25
C SER A 200 -2.20 12.97 11.14
N ILE A 201 -0.99 12.44 11.03
CA ILE A 201 -0.64 11.04 11.28
C ILE A 201 0.33 11.06 12.45
N GLU A 202 -0.12 10.58 13.59
CA GLU A 202 0.67 10.58 14.83
C GLU A 202 0.76 9.18 15.39
N SER A 203 1.96 8.79 15.84
CA SER A 203 2.14 7.46 16.39
C SER A 203 2.85 7.49 17.73
N HIS A 204 2.35 6.68 18.66
CA HIS A 204 3.00 6.35 19.91
C HIS A 204 3.67 4.97 19.77
N MET A 205 5.00 4.95 19.96
CA MET A 205 5.78 3.71 19.96
C MET A 205 5.60 3.01 21.30
N LEU A 206 5.32 1.70 21.30
CA LEU A 206 5.11 0.93 22.53
C LEU A 206 6.41 0.44 23.19
N GLN A 207 7.53 0.63 22.52
CA GLN A 207 8.88 0.25 22.97
C GLN A 207 9.87 1.36 22.60
N ASP A 208 11.05 1.32 23.18
CA ASP A 208 12.16 2.19 22.79
C ASP A 208 12.56 1.93 21.33
N PHE A 209 12.94 2.98 20.64
CA PHE A 209 13.28 2.92 19.23
C PHE A 209 14.40 3.89 18.86
N ASN A 210 15.11 3.55 17.80
CA ASN A 210 16.08 4.44 17.18
C ASN A 210 15.40 5.30 16.10
N HIS A 211 15.74 6.59 16.07
CA HIS A 211 15.25 7.48 15.01
C HIS A 211 15.78 7.04 13.65
N SER A 212 14.93 7.20 12.63
CA SER A 212 15.20 6.86 11.24
C SER A 212 14.82 8.04 10.33
N GLU A 213 15.48 8.14 9.18
CA GLU A 213 15.09 9.14 8.17
C GLU A 213 13.72 8.79 7.56
N ILE A 214 13.49 7.49 7.32
CA ILE A 214 12.26 6.97 6.71
C ILE A 214 11.64 5.94 7.65
N TYR A 215 10.35 6.09 7.87
CA TYR A 215 9.54 5.17 8.65
C TYR A 215 8.59 4.41 7.75
N ASN A 216 8.52 3.09 7.93
CA ASN A 216 7.51 2.24 7.35
C ASN A 216 6.41 2.05 8.38
N ILE A 217 5.22 2.57 8.11
CA ILE A 217 4.04 2.43 8.97
C ILE A 217 3.18 1.32 8.39
N GLU A 218 3.18 0.17 9.04
CA GLU A 218 2.44 -1.04 8.66
C GLU A 218 1.15 -1.12 9.46
N PHE A 219 0.01 -1.14 8.77
CA PHE A 219 -1.30 -1.18 9.40
C PHE A 219 -1.73 -2.63 9.67
N ILE A 220 -1.95 -2.95 10.94
CA ILE A 220 -2.30 -4.32 11.40
C ILE A 220 -3.79 -4.46 11.61
N ASP A 221 -4.40 -3.52 12.35
CA ASP A 221 -5.84 -3.52 12.61
C ASP A 221 -6.37 -2.10 12.90
N PHE A 222 -7.68 -1.94 12.78
CA PHE A 222 -8.41 -0.74 13.19
C PHE A 222 -8.82 -0.89 14.64
N LEU A 223 -8.40 0.03 15.51
CA LEU A 223 -8.68 -0.06 16.93
C LEU A 223 -10.01 0.61 17.30
N ARG A 224 -10.22 1.84 16.84
CA ARG A 224 -11.45 2.61 17.06
C ARG A 224 -11.59 3.85 16.18
N GLU A 225 -12.80 4.40 16.14
CA GLU A 225 -13.12 5.70 15.54
C GLU A 225 -12.47 6.85 16.31
N ASN A 226 -12.30 7.99 15.64
CA ASN A 226 -11.94 9.23 16.30
C ASN A 226 -13.09 9.70 17.22
N GLN A 227 -12.71 10.28 18.34
CA GLN A 227 -13.63 10.84 19.33
C GLN A 227 -13.25 12.30 19.61
N LYS A 228 -14.26 13.10 19.96
CA LYS A 228 -14.06 14.41 20.57
C LYS A 228 -14.04 14.24 22.07
N PHE A 229 -13.20 14.98 22.74
CA PHE A 229 -13.04 14.92 24.20
C PHE A 229 -13.43 16.26 24.82
N SER A 230 -14.12 16.21 25.94
CA SER A 230 -14.56 17.38 26.69
C SER A 230 -13.43 17.96 27.56
N SER A 231 -12.41 17.14 27.89
CA SER A 231 -11.26 17.52 28.70
C SER A 231 -10.00 16.74 28.31
N LEU A 232 -8.82 17.27 28.72
CA LEU A 232 -7.55 16.58 28.60
C LEU A 232 -7.48 15.30 29.42
N ASP A 233 -8.15 15.25 30.55
CA ASP A 233 -8.19 14.07 31.43
C ASP A 233 -8.98 12.93 30.77
N GLU A 234 -10.08 13.23 30.11
CA GLU A 234 -10.83 12.25 29.32
C GLU A 234 -9.97 11.68 28.18
N LEU A 235 -9.32 12.56 27.41
CA LEU A 235 -8.38 12.15 26.36
C LEU A 235 -7.28 11.24 26.91
N LYS A 236 -6.69 11.58 28.05
CA LYS A 236 -5.63 10.80 28.70
C LYS A 236 -6.10 9.41 29.10
N LYS A 237 -7.29 9.28 29.69
CA LYS A 237 -7.87 7.98 30.06
C LYS A 237 -8.04 7.08 28.83
N VAL A 238 -8.58 7.63 27.73
CA VAL A 238 -8.78 6.87 26.50
C VAL A 238 -7.46 6.44 25.88
N ILE A 239 -6.44 7.31 25.86
CA ILE A 239 -5.10 6.96 25.34
C ILE A 239 -4.47 5.83 26.16
N ILE A 240 -4.62 5.83 27.50
CA ILE A 240 -4.12 4.75 28.37
C ILE A 240 -4.82 3.43 28.01
N THR A 241 -6.16 3.46 27.88
CA THR A 241 -6.93 2.28 27.49
C THR A 241 -6.52 1.74 26.10
N ASP A 242 -6.29 2.64 25.13
CA ASP A 242 -5.80 2.25 23.81
C ASP A 242 -4.43 1.56 23.89
N LYS A 243 -3.53 2.09 24.74
CA LYS A 243 -2.20 1.51 24.98
C LYS A 243 -2.30 0.11 25.59
N GLU A 244 -3.14 -0.09 26.59
CA GLU A 244 -3.37 -1.41 27.22
C GLU A 244 -3.90 -2.42 26.22
N LYS A 245 -4.91 -2.04 25.42
CA LYS A 245 -5.44 -2.87 24.35
C LYS A 245 -4.38 -3.25 23.31
N ALA A 246 -3.55 -2.29 22.91
CA ALA A 246 -2.48 -2.52 21.94
C ALA A 246 -1.41 -3.47 22.51
N ILE A 247 -0.99 -3.28 23.75
CA ILE A 247 -0.02 -4.17 24.41
C ILE A 247 -0.57 -5.60 24.49
N HIS A 248 -1.84 -5.76 24.89
CA HIS A 248 -2.49 -7.07 24.94
C HIS A 248 -2.53 -7.73 23.55
N PHE A 249 -2.95 -6.98 22.54
CA PHE A 249 -3.00 -7.47 21.15
C PHE A 249 -1.62 -7.92 20.66
N PHE A 250 -0.58 -7.10 20.83
CA PHE A 250 0.74 -7.43 20.29
C PHE A 250 1.46 -8.55 21.03
N ARG A 251 1.13 -8.82 22.31
CA ARG A 251 1.58 -10.05 22.99
C ARG A 251 1.09 -11.28 22.24
N SER A 252 -0.22 -11.39 22.01
CA SER A 252 -0.80 -12.52 21.28
C SER A 252 -0.37 -12.58 19.81
N TYR A 253 -0.12 -11.42 19.18
CA TYR A 253 0.30 -11.36 17.78
C TYR A 253 1.72 -11.89 17.54
N ASN A 254 2.62 -11.70 18.51
CA ASN A 254 4.00 -12.20 18.45
C ASN A 254 4.07 -13.71 18.67
N ASP A 255 3.12 -14.30 19.41
CA ASP A 255 3.06 -15.72 19.65
C ASP A 255 2.59 -16.52 18.40
N ILE A 256 2.04 -15.83 17.37
CA ILE A 256 1.48 -16.44 16.15
C ILE A 256 2.47 -16.35 14.97
N LYS A 257 3.51 -15.53 15.05
CA LYS A 257 4.54 -15.35 14.01
C LYS A 257 5.83 -16.08 14.33
#